data_11511756ed6bc5200435395137e204c1
#
_entry.id   11511756ed6bc5200435395137e204c1
#
_cell.length_a   1.000
_cell.length_b   1.000
_cell.length_c   1.000
_cell.angle_alpha   90.00
_cell.angle_beta   90.00
_cell.angle_gamma   90.00
#
_symmetry.space_group_name_H-M   'P 1'
#
loop_
_entity.id
_entity.type
_entity.pdbx_description
1 polymer ?
#
loop_
_entity_poly.entity_id
_entity_poly.type
_entity_poly.pdbx_seq_one_letter_code
_entity_poly.pdbx_strand_id
1 'polypeptide(L)'
;PLHGGNRRHLRELLLSGDKWTAQKALRQASNACIQGAGGNQLRTIMGRIWSSGVLDRYDLRWYWPCHDEIIVSVGRADAVACIKELHGIMCEQFLDLLPSASSIGIGATFGTLIEIGEVPEAALIEAALDEIFAKTEATV
;
A
#
# COMPACT_ATOMS: atom_id res chain seq x y z
N PRO A 1 8.36 10.47 21.28
CA PRO A 1 7.23 10.33 20.40
C PRO A 1 7.65 9.52 19.17
N LEU A 2 6.73 8.71 18.65
CA LEU A 2 6.92 8.01 17.39
C LEU A 2 6.85 9.02 16.24
N HIS A 3 7.40 8.65 15.08
CA HIS A 3 7.28 9.47 13.89
C HIS A 3 5.80 9.81 13.60
N GLY A 4 5.51 11.05 13.19
CA GLY A 4 4.14 11.54 12.99
C GLY A 4 3.39 11.89 14.28
N GLY A 5 4.06 12.03 15.41
CA GLY A 5 3.47 12.45 16.67
C GLY A 5 2.67 11.35 17.40
N ASN A 6 2.64 10.14 16.86
CA ASN A 6 1.98 9.00 17.50
C ASN A 6 2.62 8.71 18.87
N ARG A 7 1.78 8.31 19.84
CA ARG A 7 2.22 7.96 21.19
C ARG A 7 1.67 6.61 21.60
N ARG A 8 2.48 5.82 22.30
CA ARG A 8 2.06 4.57 22.93
C ARG A 8 2.39 4.61 24.40
N HIS A 9 1.40 4.43 25.24
CA HIS A 9 1.54 4.47 26.70
C HIS A 9 1.93 3.08 27.22
N LEU A 10 3.23 2.86 27.49
CA LEU A 10 3.77 1.58 27.95
C LEU A 10 4.41 1.67 29.33
N ARG A 11 4.41 2.86 29.97
CA ARG A 11 5.10 3.09 31.24
C ARG A 11 4.66 2.13 32.33
N GLU A 12 3.36 1.97 32.52
CA GLU A 12 2.82 1.10 33.57
C GLU A 12 3.20 -0.36 33.36
N LEU A 13 3.19 -0.83 32.11
CA LEU A 13 3.61 -2.18 31.76
C LEU A 13 5.09 -2.41 31.98
N LEU A 14 5.93 -1.41 31.69
CA LEU A 14 7.38 -1.48 31.93
C LEU A 14 7.71 -1.48 33.42
N LEU A 15 6.91 -0.82 34.25
CA LEU A 15 7.11 -0.70 35.69
C LEU A 15 6.33 -1.74 36.52
N SER A 16 5.67 -2.70 35.87
CA SER A 16 4.78 -3.68 36.52
C SER A 16 5.46 -4.63 37.51
N GLY A 17 6.81 -4.67 37.58
CA GLY A 17 7.57 -5.62 38.38
C GLY A 17 7.56 -7.06 37.86
N ASP A 18 6.65 -7.41 36.93
CA ASP A 18 6.63 -8.70 36.25
C ASP A 18 7.51 -8.70 35.01
N LYS A 19 8.50 -9.58 34.98
CA LYS A 19 9.48 -9.69 33.90
C LYS A 19 8.82 -9.95 32.51
N TRP A 20 7.78 -10.77 32.46
CA TRP A 20 7.10 -11.11 31.21
C TRP A 20 6.32 -9.93 30.64
N THR A 21 5.62 -9.21 31.51
CA THR A 21 4.88 -7.99 31.16
C THR A 21 5.84 -6.89 30.68
N ALA A 22 6.97 -6.70 31.35
CA ALA A 22 7.99 -5.74 30.93
C ALA A 22 8.60 -6.11 29.57
N GLN A 23 8.95 -7.38 29.34
CA GLN A 23 9.45 -7.84 28.03
C GLN A 23 8.42 -7.68 26.90
N LYS A 24 7.14 -7.96 27.20
CA LYS A 24 6.05 -7.72 26.25
C LYS A 24 5.94 -6.24 25.87
N ALA A 25 6.05 -5.35 26.86
CA ALA A 25 6.03 -3.90 26.64
C ALA A 25 7.22 -3.43 25.80
N LEU A 26 8.43 -3.97 25.99
CA LEU A 26 9.60 -3.66 25.16
C LEU A 26 9.39 -4.07 23.71
N ARG A 27 8.89 -5.29 23.46
CA ARG A 27 8.55 -5.73 22.09
C ARG A 27 7.49 -4.84 21.46
N GLN A 28 6.47 -4.45 22.21
CA GLN A 28 5.44 -3.52 21.73
C GLN A 28 6.02 -2.13 21.42
N ALA A 29 7.00 -1.66 22.19
CA ALA A 29 7.66 -0.39 21.92
C ALA A 29 8.41 -0.41 20.58
N SER A 30 9.21 -1.46 20.34
CA SER A 30 9.95 -1.64 19.08
C SER A 30 9.00 -1.74 17.87
N ASN A 31 7.98 -2.61 17.97
CA ASN A 31 7.00 -2.79 16.91
C ASN A 31 6.19 -1.51 16.62
N ALA A 32 5.88 -0.72 17.66
CA ALA A 32 5.14 0.52 17.48
C ALA A 32 5.90 1.57 16.65
N CYS A 33 7.24 1.56 16.70
CA CYS A 33 8.05 2.44 15.85
C CYS A 33 7.88 2.07 14.38
N ILE A 34 8.02 0.79 14.04
CA ILE A 34 7.95 0.29 12.66
C ILE A 34 6.54 0.39 12.12
N GLN A 35 5.55 -0.19 12.81
CA GLN A 35 4.16 -0.18 12.38
C GLN A 35 3.56 1.23 12.36
N GLY A 36 3.97 2.09 13.30
CA GLY A 36 3.54 3.49 13.31
C GLY A 36 4.09 4.27 12.13
N ALA A 37 5.34 4.04 11.71
CA ALA A 37 5.93 4.63 10.53
C ALA A 37 5.23 4.15 9.26
N GLY A 38 5.01 2.84 9.10
CA GLY A 38 4.28 2.26 7.96
C GLY A 38 2.85 2.80 7.83
N GLY A 39 2.11 2.87 8.94
CA GLY A 39 0.77 3.46 8.94
C GLY A 39 0.75 4.95 8.58
N ASN A 40 1.77 5.71 8.94
CA ASN A 40 1.90 7.11 8.54
C ASN A 40 2.29 7.24 7.07
N GLN A 41 3.17 6.38 6.57
CA GLN A 41 3.51 6.30 5.16
C GLN A 41 2.25 6.05 4.31
N LEU A 42 1.48 5.03 4.64
CA LEU A 42 0.24 4.71 3.93
C LEU A 42 -0.74 5.90 3.92
N ARG A 43 -0.96 6.55 5.07
CA ARG A 43 -1.82 7.76 5.14
C ARG A 43 -1.31 8.90 4.27
N THR A 44 0.01 9.09 4.23
CA THR A 44 0.63 10.12 3.38
C THR A 44 0.42 9.80 1.91
N ILE A 45 0.64 8.54 1.50
CA ILE A 45 0.38 8.06 0.14
C ILE A 45 -1.10 8.26 -0.23
N MET A 46 -2.02 7.86 0.64
CA MET A 46 -3.46 8.07 0.43
C MET A 46 -3.79 9.55 0.22
N GLY A 47 -3.22 10.43 1.04
CA GLY A 47 -3.39 11.88 0.89
C GLY A 47 -2.85 12.41 -0.43
N ARG A 48 -1.69 11.92 -0.89
CA ARG A 48 -1.10 12.28 -2.18
C ARG A 48 -1.96 11.80 -3.35
N ILE A 49 -2.43 10.56 -3.32
CA ILE A 49 -3.36 10.01 -4.33
C ILE A 49 -4.62 10.87 -4.41
N TRP A 50 -5.20 11.22 -3.26
CA TRP A 50 -6.38 12.08 -3.21
C TRP A 50 -6.13 13.46 -3.81
N SER A 51 -5.01 14.10 -3.46
CA SER A 51 -4.67 15.45 -3.91
C SER A 51 -4.15 15.54 -5.35
N SER A 52 -3.69 14.43 -5.93
CA SER A 52 -3.17 14.40 -7.30
C SER A 52 -4.25 14.51 -8.39
N GLY A 53 -5.51 14.28 -8.02
CA GLY A 53 -6.63 14.22 -8.98
C GLY A 53 -6.66 12.95 -9.83
N VAL A 54 -5.84 11.93 -9.50
CA VAL A 54 -5.80 10.66 -10.24
C VAL A 54 -7.13 9.91 -10.17
N LEU A 55 -7.88 10.06 -9.08
CA LEU A 55 -9.19 9.43 -8.90
C LEU A 55 -10.18 9.89 -9.96
N ASP A 56 -10.28 11.20 -10.16
CA ASP A 56 -11.20 11.78 -11.15
C ASP A 56 -10.70 11.58 -12.58
N ARG A 57 -9.38 11.65 -12.80
CA ARG A 57 -8.77 11.53 -14.13
C ARG A 57 -9.02 10.20 -14.80
N TYR A 58 -9.00 9.12 -14.03
CA TYR A 58 -9.16 7.75 -14.53
C TYR A 58 -10.48 7.09 -14.09
N ASP A 59 -11.46 7.84 -13.58
CA ASP A 59 -12.66 7.28 -12.93
C ASP A 59 -12.34 6.12 -12.00
N LEU A 60 -11.27 6.31 -11.20
CA LEU A 60 -10.70 5.29 -10.35
C LEU A 60 -11.59 5.08 -9.13
N ARG A 61 -12.02 3.84 -8.93
CA ARG A 61 -12.78 3.48 -7.75
C ARG A 61 -11.85 2.97 -6.67
N TRP A 62 -11.87 3.67 -5.56
CA TRP A 62 -11.14 3.32 -4.35
C TRP A 62 -11.96 2.39 -3.48
N TYR A 63 -11.40 1.23 -3.12
CA TYR A 63 -12.08 0.32 -2.20
C TYR A 63 -11.66 0.58 -0.76
N TRP A 64 -10.51 0.09 -0.34
CA TRP A 64 -9.94 0.36 0.98
C TRP A 64 -8.46 -0.02 1.01
N PRO A 65 -7.68 0.53 1.96
CA PRO A 65 -6.35 0.02 2.25
C PRO A 65 -6.46 -1.31 3.00
N CYS A 66 -5.63 -2.28 2.63
CA CYS A 66 -5.50 -3.56 3.31
C CYS A 66 -4.06 -3.71 3.76
N HIS A 67 -3.81 -3.61 5.06
CA HIS A 67 -2.46 -3.59 5.63
C HIS A 67 -1.59 -2.46 5.04
N ASP A 68 -0.70 -2.79 4.13
CA ASP A 68 0.21 -1.92 3.38
C ASP A 68 -0.15 -1.82 1.89
N GLU A 69 -1.26 -2.41 1.49
CA GLU A 69 -1.76 -2.43 0.12
C GLU A 69 -2.86 -1.39 -0.10
N ILE A 70 -2.96 -0.91 -1.33
CA ILE A 70 -4.04 -0.05 -1.80
C ILE A 70 -4.78 -0.78 -2.93
N ILE A 71 -6.08 -1.00 -2.74
CA ILE A 71 -6.93 -1.71 -3.68
C ILE A 71 -7.80 -0.70 -4.41
N VAL A 72 -7.67 -0.69 -5.73
CA VAL A 72 -8.42 0.20 -6.63
C VAL A 72 -8.93 -0.59 -7.84
N SER A 73 -9.94 -0.07 -8.52
CA SER A 73 -10.30 -0.52 -9.86
C SER A 73 -10.31 0.64 -10.84
N VAL A 74 -9.93 0.34 -12.06
CA VAL A 74 -9.84 1.30 -13.18
C VAL A 74 -10.31 0.61 -14.45
N GLY A 75 -10.82 1.39 -15.40
CA GLY A 75 -11.15 0.88 -16.75
C GLY A 75 -9.91 0.35 -17.48
N ARG A 76 -10.08 -0.74 -18.26
CA ARG A 76 -8.98 -1.36 -19.02
C ARG A 76 -8.21 -0.35 -19.88
N ALA A 77 -8.91 0.58 -20.52
CA ALA A 77 -8.31 1.57 -21.43
C ALA A 77 -7.29 2.48 -20.72
N ASP A 78 -7.53 2.77 -19.45
CA ASP A 78 -6.70 3.69 -18.65
C ASP A 78 -5.73 2.96 -17.71
N ALA A 79 -5.78 1.63 -17.65
CA ALA A 79 -5.06 0.83 -16.65
C ALA A 79 -3.56 1.09 -16.68
N VAL A 80 -2.93 1.09 -17.87
CA VAL A 80 -1.47 1.31 -18.00
C VAL A 80 -1.05 2.67 -17.47
N ALA A 81 -1.75 3.73 -17.87
CA ALA A 81 -1.43 5.09 -17.45
C ALA A 81 -1.70 5.29 -15.96
N CYS A 82 -2.84 4.81 -15.48
CA CYS A 82 -3.22 4.88 -14.07
C CYS A 82 -2.23 4.14 -13.17
N ILE A 83 -1.83 2.91 -13.52
CA ILE A 83 -0.88 2.11 -12.73
C ILE A 83 0.46 2.83 -12.64
N LYS A 84 0.98 3.38 -13.72
CA LYS A 84 2.24 4.12 -13.72
C LYS A 84 2.20 5.35 -12.84
N GLU A 85 1.11 6.10 -12.89
CA GLU A 85 0.93 7.30 -12.06
C GLU A 85 0.77 6.94 -10.58
N LEU A 86 -0.07 5.96 -10.25
CA LEU A 86 -0.22 5.48 -8.86
C LEU A 86 1.08 4.94 -8.30
N HIS A 87 1.79 4.12 -9.06
CA HIS A 87 3.08 3.59 -8.65
C HIS A 87 4.10 4.72 -8.39
N GLY A 88 4.14 5.74 -9.24
CA GLY A 88 4.98 6.92 -9.02
C GLY A 88 4.68 7.59 -7.68
N ILE A 89 3.39 7.80 -7.36
CA ILE A 89 2.96 8.40 -6.09
C ILE A 89 3.33 7.49 -4.90
N MET A 90 3.17 6.18 -5.03
CA MET A 90 3.48 5.22 -3.96
C MET A 90 4.97 5.11 -3.69
N CYS A 91 5.81 5.27 -4.72
CA CYS A 91 7.27 5.22 -4.61
C CYS A 91 7.90 6.57 -4.25
N GLU A 92 7.10 7.65 -4.14
CA GLU A 92 7.61 8.93 -3.65
C GLU A 92 8.20 8.77 -2.25
N GLN A 93 9.37 9.41 -2.07
CA GLN A 93 10.09 9.36 -0.82
C GLN A 93 9.22 9.77 0.37
N PHE A 94 9.18 8.89 1.36
CA PHE A 94 8.57 9.14 2.66
C PHE A 94 9.70 9.25 3.69
N LEU A 95 9.82 10.39 4.35
CA LEU A 95 10.92 10.66 5.28
C LEU A 95 12.30 10.63 4.57
N ASP A 96 12.90 11.62 4.26
CA ASP A 96 14.25 11.83 3.67
C ASP A 96 15.33 10.72 3.88
N LEU A 97 14.92 9.50 4.21
CA LEU A 97 15.80 8.42 4.65
C LEU A 97 15.89 7.24 3.66
N LEU A 98 14.75 6.81 3.08
CA LEU A 98 14.72 5.61 2.23
C LEU A 98 13.73 5.80 1.06
N PRO A 99 14.07 5.36 -0.15
CA PRO A 99 13.10 5.26 -1.23
C PRO A 99 12.00 4.26 -0.84
N SER A 100 10.76 4.57 -1.17
CA SER A 100 9.65 3.62 -1.07
C SER A 100 9.68 2.70 -2.29
N ALA A 101 9.47 1.40 -2.07
CA ALA A 101 9.21 0.44 -3.13
C ALA A 101 7.78 -0.07 -3.03
N SER A 102 7.16 -0.35 -4.16
CA SER A 102 5.81 -0.90 -4.23
C SER A 102 5.75 -1.95 -5.33
N SER A 103 5.17 -3.11 -5.04
CA SER A 103 4.83 -4.11 -6.05
C SER A 103 3.42 -3.87 -6.61
N ILE A 104 3.15 -4.41 -7.78
CA ILE A 104 1.91 -4.22 -8.51
C ILE A 104 1.29 -5.57 -8.79
N GLY A 105 0.03 -5.74 -8.38
CA GLY A 105 -0.81 -6.87 -8.74
C GLY A 105 -2.00 -6.41 -9.57
N ILE A 106 -2.30 -7.11 -10.65
CA ILE A 106 -3.44 -6.82 -11.55
C ILE A 106 -4.32 -8.07 -11.63
N GLY A 107 -5.63 -7.90 -11.53
CA GLY A 107 -6.57 -9.00 -11.64
C GLY A 107 -7.99 -8.54 -11.92
N ALA A 108 -8.84 -9.45 -12.40
CA ALA A 108 -10.26 -9.19 -12.52
C ALA A 108 -10.95 -9.11 -11.15
N THR A 109 -10.38 -9.82 -10.16
CA THR A 109 -10.83 -9.83 -8.76
C THR A 109 -9.61 -9.86 -7.84
N PHE A 110 -9.81 -9.51 -6.57
CA PHE A 110 -8.75 -9.59 -5.56
C PHE A 110 -8.14 -10.99 -5.41
N GLY A 111 -8.92 -12.05 -5.67
CA GLY A 111 -8.43 -13.43 -5.59
C GLY A 111 -7.69 -13.94 -6.83
N THR A 112 -7.59 -13.15 -7.90
CA THR A 112 -7.00 -13.56 -9.19
C THR A 112 -5.90 -12.61 -9.63
N LEU A 113 -5.13 -12.07 -8.70
CA LEU A 113 -4.07 -11.12 -8.99
C LEU A 113 -2.88 -11.81 -9.68
N ILE A 114 -2.38 -11.21 -10.75
CA ILE A 114 -1.11 -11.51 -11.39
C ILE A 114 -0.12 -10.45 -10.90
N GLU A 115 0.94 -10.88 -10.25
CA GLU A 115 1.98 -9.99 -9.77
C GLU A 115 2.93 -9.60 -10.91
N ILE A 116 3.11 -8.28 -11.11
CA ILE A 116 3.96 -7.74 -12.19
C ILE A 116 5.35 -7.38 -11.64
N GLY A 117 5.47 -7.20 -10.33
CA GLY A 117 6.70 -6.78 -9.68
C GLY A 117 6.74 -5.28 -9.37
N GLU A 118 7.96 -4.76 -9.17
CA GLU A 118 8.18 -3.39 -8.68
C GLU A 118 8.33 -2.34 -9.79
N VAL A 119 8.42 -2.76 -11.05
CA VAL A 119 8.61 -1.85 -12.19
C VAL A 119 7.39 -1.88 -13.10
N PRO A 120 6.64 -0.77 -13.26
CA PRO A 120 5.42 -0.74 -14.07
C PRO A 120 5.73 -0.61 -15.57
N GLU A 121 6.36 -1.62 -16.16
CA GLU A 121 6.59 -1.66 -17.60
C GLU A 121 5.26 -1.84 -18.35
N ALA A 122 5.01 -0.99 -19.36
CA ALA A 122 3.76 -1.02 -20.11
C ALA A 122 3.48 -2.40 -20.72
N ALA A 123 4.50 -3.03 -21.30
CA ALA A 123 4.36 -4.35 -21.93
C ALA A 123 3.94 -5.45 -20.93
N LEU A 124 4.45 -5.42 -19.70
CA LEU A 124 4.05 -6.37 -18.65
C LEU A 124 2.61 -6.13 -18.19
N ILE A 125 2.22 -4.88 -18.05
CA ILE A 125 0.86 -4.50 -17.69
C ILE A 125 -0.13 -4.94 -18.77
N GLU A 126 0.16 -4.66 -20.04
CA GLU A 126 -0.66 -5.06 -21.18
C GLU A 126 -0.80 -6.58 -21.29
N ALA A 127 0.31 -7.32 -21.18
CA ALA A 127 0.30 -8.78 -21.19
C ALA A 127 -0.56 -9.37 -20.06
N ALA A 128 -0.46 -8.83 -18.84
CA ALA A 128 -1.29 -9.26 -17.73
C ALA A 128 -2.77 -8.96 -17.96
N LEU A 129 -3.10 -7.78 -18.49
CA LEU A 129 -4.47 -7.42 -18.85
C LEU A 129 -5.03 -8.38 -19.90
N ASP A 130 -4.29 -8.69 -20.96
CA ASP A 130 -4.72 -9.60 -22.02
C ASP A 130 -4.96 -11.02 -21.46
N GLU A 131 -4.11 -11.53 -20.58
CA GLU A 131 -4.31 -12.82 -19.92
C GLU A 131 -5.58 -12.85 -19.07
N ILE A 132 -5.84 -11.77 -18.30
CA ILE A 132 -7.03 -11.66 -17.44
C ILE A 132 -8.31 -11.68 -18.28
N PHE A 133 -8.34 -10.87 -19.34
CA PHE A 133 -9.53 -10.75 -20.19
C PHE A 133 -9.78 -12.02 -21.01
N ALA A 134 -8.75 -12.67 -21.52
CA ALA A 134 -8.89 -13.96 -22.21
C ALA A 134 -9.50 -15.04 -21.30
N LYS A 135 -9.12 -15.08 -20.04
CA LYS A 135 -9.68 -16.03 -19.05
C LYS A 135 -11.14 -15.70 -18.71
N THR A 136 -11.50 -14.42 -18.68
CA THR A 136 -12.87 -13.98 -18.36
C THR A 136 -13.84 -14.33 -19.50
N GLU A 137 -13.43 -14.14 -20.75
CA GLU A 137 -14.23 -14.50 -21.92
C GLU A 137 -14.42 -16.02 -22.07
N ALA A 138 -13.46 -16.83 -21.65
CA ALA A 138 -13.54 -18.30 -21.68
C ALA A 138 -14.48 -18.89 -20.61
N THR A 139 -14.94 -18.09 -19.66
CA THR A 139 -15.76 -18.54 -18.51
C THR A 139 -17.24 -18.18 -18.68
N VAL A 140 -17.61 -17.46 -19.72
CA VAL A 140 -18.97 -17.07 -20.10
C VAL A 140 -19.47 -17.99 -21.24
#